data_116db3e65db8acc51cc845f45796b21f
#
_entry.id   116db3e65db8acc51cc845f45796b21f
#
_cell.length_a   1.000
_cell.length_b   1.000
_cell.length_c   1.000
_cell.angle_alpha   90.00
_cell.angle_beta   90.00
_cell.angle_gamma   90.00
#
_symmetry.space_group_name_H-M   'P 1'
#
loop_
_entity.id
_entity.type
_entity.pdbx_description
1 polymer ?
#
loop_
_entity_poly.entity_id
_entity_poly.type
_entity_poly.pdbx_seq_one_letter_code
_entity_poly.pdbx_strand_id
1 'polypeptide(L)'
;SSGGNSGGESDGTGYKGSTGYDGELKRILFEIEKNENYEGALKDLEVYVYENPQNANGWSLIGFASRKLGKYEDSELYYSTGLEIDPNHDDILAYQGELFLETGRYEKALLNLEKLTEICVFNCDEKKELSEAISKYESENNL
;
A
#
# COMPACT_ATOMS: atom_id res chain seq x y z
N SER A 1 -16.45 -3.65 -16.31
CA SER A 1 -16.36 -3.21 -16.34
C SER A 1 -16.22 -2.37 -16.30
N SER A 2 -16.06 -2.13 -16.39
CA SER A 2 -15.90 -1.45 -16.44
C SER A 2 -15.84 -0.58 -16.13
N GLY A 3 -15.84 -0.40 -15.99
CA GLY A 3 -15.89 0.36 -15.59
C GLY A 3 -15.47 1.34 -15.30
N GLY A 4 -15.03 1.49 -15.35
CA GLY A 4 -14.47 2.31 -15.14
C GLY A 4 -14.50 3.40 -14.59
N ASN A 5 -14.30 3.75 -14.30
CA ASN A 5 -14.27 4.68 -13.84
C ASN A 5 -13.68 5.33 -13.32
N SER A 6 -13.16 5.56 -13.14
CA SER A 6 -12.78 6.19 -12.71
C SER A 6 -12.37 7.03 -12.20
N GLY A 7 -12.03 7.26 -12.22
CA GLY A 7 -11.70 8.09 -11.84
C GLY A 7 -11.10 8.85 -11.09
N GLY A 8 -10.33 8.70 -10.74
CA GLY A 8 -9.52 9.46 -10.06
C GLY A 8 -10.00 10.17 -8.99
N GLU A 9 -11.05 9.93 -8.51
CA GLU A 9 -11.46 10.70 -7.53
C GLU A 9 -10.84 10.37 -6.29
N SER A 10 -10.36 11.20 -5.53
CA SER A 10 -9.96 10.96 -4.21
C SER A 10 -11.16 10.69 -3.43
N ASP A 11 -11.15 9.63 -2.73
CA ASP A 11 -12.32 9.31 -1.94
C ASP A 11 -12.20 9.86 -0.55
N GLY A 12 -11.20 10.65 -0.25
CA GLY A 12 -11.11 11.27 1.04
C GLY A 12 -10.66 10.38 2.17
N THR A 13 -10.16 9.22 1.85
CA THR A 13 -9.78 8.28 2.88
C THR A 13 -8.32 8.35 3.25
N GLY A 14 -7.52 9.02 2.51
CA GLY A 14 -6.09 9.02 2.79
C GLY A 14 -5.34 7.87 2.17
N TYR A 15 -6.03 6.84 1.72
CA TYR A 15 -5.39 5.79 0.95
C TYR A 15 -5.62 6.10 -0.51
N LYS A 16 -4.58 6.52 -1.22
CA LYS A 16 -4.79 6.98 -2.55
C LYS A 16 -4.24 5.98 -3.46
N GLY A 17 -4.91 4.93 -3.67
CA GLY A 17 -4.48 3.91 -4.56
C GLY A 17 -4.53 4.35 -5.99
N SER A 18 -3.93 3.54 -6.83
CA SER A 18 -4.04 3.79 -8.22
C SER A 18 -5.47 3.59 -8.65
N THR A 19 -5.77 4.02 -9.83
CA THR A 19 -7.11 3.86 -10.37
C THR A 19 -7.45 2.39 -10.42
N GLY A 20 -8.71 2.08 -10.47
CA GLY A 20 -9.14 0.71 -10.59
C GLY A 20 -9.66 0.07 -9.32
N TYR A 21 -9.87 0.86 -8.28
CA TYR A 21 -10.54 0.33 -7.11
C TYR A 21 -12.00 0.07 -7.45
N ASP A 22 -12.42 -1.18 -7.36
CA ASP A 22 -13.82 -1.50 -7.60
C ASP A 22 -14.62 -1.29 -6.32
N GLY A 23 -15.93 -1.55 -6.41
CA GLY A 23 -16.81 -1.29 -5.28
C GLY A 23 -16.48 -2.11 -4.06
N GLU A 24 -16.03 -3.35 -4.25
CA GLU A 24 -15.70 -4.20 -3.13
C GLU A 24 -14.48 -3.67 -2.39
N LEU A 25 -13.44 -3.26 -3.11
CA LEU A 25 -12.26 -2.72 -2.47
C LEU A 25 -12.55 -1.39 -1.80
N LYS A 26 -13.42 -0.58 -2.40
CA LYS A 26 -13.80 0.69 -1.77
C LYS A 26 -14.54 0.44 -0.46
N ARG A 27 -15.39 -0.58 -0.43
CA ARG A 27 -16.10 -0.92 0.80
C ARG A 27 -15.13 -1.36 1.88
N ILE A 28 -14.16 -2.20 1.53
CA ILE A 28 -13.18 -2.67 2.50
C ILE A 28 -12.30 -1.52 2.98
N LEU A 29 -11.93 -0.64 2.06
CA LEU A 29 -11.13 0.53 2.43
C LEU A 29 -11.90 1.42 3.40
N PHE A 30 -13.18 1.63 3.16
CA PHE A 30 -14.01 2.41 4.07
C PHE A 30 -14.01 1.79 5.47
N GLU A 31 -14.09 0.47 5.55
CA GLU A 31 -14.08 -0.20 6.85
C GLU A 31 -12.77 0.02 7.58
N ILE A 32 -11.66 0.01 6.85
CA ILE A 32 -10.36 0.28 7.42
C ILE A 32 -10.29 1.72 7.92
N GLU A 33 -10.71 2.66 7.08
CA GLU A 33 -10.55 4.08 7.40
C GLU A 33 -11.46 4.54 8.52
N LYS A 34 -12.69 4.05 8.54
CA LYS A 34 -13.64 4.52 9.52
C LYS A 34 -13.60 3.76 10.82
N ASN A 35 -13.38 2.46 10.75
CA ASN A 35 -13.52 1.61 11.92
C ASN A 35 -12.22 0.95 12.35
N GLU A 36 -11.15 1.13 11.57
CA GLU A 36 -9.87 0.49 11.85
C GLU A 36 -10.04 -1.01 12.07
N ASN A 37 -10.98 -1.60 11.35
CA ASN A 37 -11.28 -3.01 11.50
C ASN A 37 -10.35 -3.81 10.58
N TYR A 38 -9.08 -3.87 10.97
CA TYR A 38 -8.09 -4.54 10.12
C TYR A 38 -8.32 -6.04 10.04
N GLU A 39 -8.80 -6.64 11.13
CA GLU A 39 -9.04 -8.08 11.11
C GLU A 39 -10.19 -8.45 10.19
N GLY A 40 -11.28 -7.68 10.26
CA GLY A 40 -12.40 -7.91 9.35
C GLY A 40 -12.01 -7.65 7.91
N ALA A 41 -11.25 -6.57 7.69
CA ALA A 41 -10.78 -6.26 6.35
C ALA A 41 -9.87 -7.37 5.82
N LEU A 42 -9.01 -7.93 6.67
CA LEU A 42 -8.11 -8.98 6.23
C LEU A 42 -8.90 -10.19 5.74
N LYS A 43 -9.94 -10.59 6.47
CA LYS A 43 -10.75 -11.71 6.05
C LYS A 43 -11.41 -11.47 4.69
N ASP A 44 -11.97 -10.27 4.52
CA ASP A 44 -12.61 -9.94 3.25
C ASP A 44 -11.59 -9.87 2.12
N LEU A 45 -10.39 -9.37 2.43
CA LEU A 45 -9.36 -9.25 1.40
C LEU A 45 -8.79 -10.60 1.01
N GLU A 46 -8.74 -11.56 1.93
CA GLU A 46 -8.31 -12.91 1.58
C GLU A 46 -9.21 -13.49 0.52
N VAL A 47 -10.51 -13.29 0.66
CA VAL A 47 -11.45 -13.73 -0.36
C VAL A 47 -11.23 -12.94 -1.66
N TYR A 48 -11.08 -11.64 -1.52
CA TYR A 48 -10.95 -10.79 -2.70
C TYR A 48 -9.73 -11.14 -3.56
N VAL A 49 -8.57 -11.34 -2.94
CA VAL A 49 -7.38 -11.63 -3.75
C VAL A 49 -7.43 -13.04 -4.30
N TYR A 50 -8.14 -13.94 -3.64
CA TYR A 50 -8.35 -15.28 -4.19
C TYR A 50 -9.19 -15.21 -5.47
N GLU A 51 -10.20 -14.35 -5.47
CA GLU A 51 -11.08 -14.21 -6.62
C GLU A 51 -10.55 -13.29 -7.69
N ASN A 52 -9.63 -12.38 -7.32
CA ASN A 52 -9.08 -11.38 -8.24
C ASN A 52 -7.57 -11.33 -8.11
N PRO A 53 -6.90 -12.44 -8.42
CA PRO A 53 -5.45 -12.53 -8.12
C PRO A 53 -4.56 -11.62 -8.96
N GLN A 54 -5.08 -11.04 -10.02
CA GLN A 54 -4.29 -10.16 -10.86
C GLN A 54 -4.53 -8.68 -10.57
N ASN A 55 -5.29 -8.38 -9.54
CA ASN A 55 -5.55 -6.99 -9.20
C ASN A 55 -4.57 -6.54 -8.13
N ALA A 56 -3.56 -5.76 -8.52
CA ALA A 56 -2.52 -5.32 -7.59
C ALA A 56 -3.07 -4.49 -6.44
N ASN A 57 -4.19 -3.79 -6.64
CA ASN A 57 -4.78 -3.01 -5.57
C ASN A 57 -5.26 -3.88 -4.42
N GLY A 58 -5.77 -5.08 -4.74
CA GLY A 58 -6.14 -6.01 -3.68
C GLY A 58 -4.95 -6.43 -2.85
N TRP A 59 -3.84 -6.74 -3.52
CA TRP A 59 -2.62 -7.11 -2.81
C TRP A 59 -2.06 -5.96 -1.98
N SER A 60 -2.23 -4.72 -2.47
CA SER A 60 -1.82 -3.55 -1.71
C SER A 60 -2.60 -3.45 -0.40
N LEU A 61 -3.91 -3.60 -0.47
CA LEU A 61 -4.72 -3.47 0.73
C LEU A 61 -4.52 -4.62 1.72
N ILE A 62 -4.38 -5.85 1.23
CA ILE A 62 -4.18 -6.96 2.14
C ILE A 62 -2.81 -6.87 2.80
N GLY A 63 -1.80 -6.37 2.08
CA GLY A 63 -0.50 -6.11 2.68
C GLY A 63 -0.60 -5.06 3.75
N PHE A 64 -1.36 -3.99 3.49
CA PHE A 64 -1.55 -2.91 4.45
C PHE A 64 -2.23 -3.41 5.71
N ALA A 65 -3.33 -4.15 5.57
CA ALA A 65 -4.05 -4.66 6.74
C ALA A 65 -3.18 -5.63 7.54
N SER A 66 -2.42 -6.47 6.86
CA SER A 66 -1.54 -7.41 7.54
C SER A 66 -0.45 -6.68 8.32
N ARG A 67 0.11 -5.62 7.74
CA ARG A 67 1.14 -4.84 8.42
C ARG A 67 0.59 -4.18 9.67
N LYS A 68 -0.62 -3.61 9.57
CA LYS A 68 -1.24 -2.97 10.73
C LYS A 68 -1.52 -3.95 11.85
N LEU A 69 -1.70 -5.22 11.52
CA LEU A 69 -1.93 -6.26 12.52
C LEU A 69 -0.62 -6.89 13.01
N GLY A 70 0.52 -6.40 12.55
CA GLY A 70 1.80 -6.95 12.97
C GLY A 70 2.19 -8.22 12.25
N LYS A 71 1.44 -8.61 11.22
CA LYS A 71 1.75 -9.80 10.43
C LYS A 71 2.72 -9.43 9.33
N TYR A 72 3.97 -9.17 9.73
CA TYR A 72 4.93 -8.55 8.82
C TYR A 72 5.37 -9.48 7.70
N GLU A 73 5.52 -10.76 7.98
CA GLU A 73 5.93 -11.69 6.93
C GLU A 73 4.85 -11.85 5.88
N ASP A 74 3.59 -11.94 6.32
CA ASP A 74 2.48 -12.00 5.38
C ASP A 74 2.40 -10.73 4.56
N SER A 75 2.56 -9.60 5.23
CA SER A 75 2.50 -8.31 4.54
C SER A 75 3.55 -8.22 3.45
N GLU A 76 4.77 -8.66 3.76
CA GLU A 76 5.85 -8.60 2.78
C GLU A 76 5.52 -9.48 1.57
N LEU A 77 4.98 -10.66 1.81
CA LEU A 77 4.61 -11.55 0.71
C LEU A 77 3.53 -10.90 -0.16
N TYR A 78 2.52 -10.31 0.47
CA TYR A 78 1.44 -9.68 -0.28
C TYR A 78 1.93 -8.50 -1.10
N TYR A 79 2.78 -7.66 -0.52
CA TYR A 79 3.34 -6.54 -1.28
C TYR A 79 4.19 -7.03 -2.45
N SER A 80 4.99 -8.07 -2.22
CA SER A 80 5.81 -8.60 -3.30
C SER A 80 4.96 -9.14 -4.44
N THR A 81 3.87 -9.81 -4.09
CA THR A 81 2.96 -10.34 -5.10
C THR A 81 2.36 -9.19 -5.91
N GLY A 82 1.94 -8.13 -5.25
CA GLY A 82 1.40 -6.98 -5.97
C GLY A 82 2.41 -6.32 -6.88
N LEU A 83 3.68 -6.25 -6.45
CA LEU A 83 4.71 -5.64 -7.29
C LEU A 83 5.11 -6.53 -8.46
N GLU A 84 4.90 -7.84 -8.36
CA GLU A 84 5.09 -8.69 -9.52
C GLU A 84 4.05 -8.38 -10.60
N ILE A 85 2.85 -8.01 -10.18
CA ILE A 85 1.79 -7.67 -11.11
C ILE A 85 1.99 -6.27 -11.67
N ASP A 86 2.32 -5.32 -10.80
CA ASP A 86 2.50 -3.92 -11.18
C ASP A 86 3.74 -3.38 -10.48
N PRO A 87 4.91 -3.48 -11.11
CA PRO A 87 6.16 -3.06 -10.47
C PRO A 87 6.22 -1.58 -10.11
N ASN A 88 5.37 -0.76 -10.72
CA ASN A 88 5.36 0.67 -10.46
C ASN A 88 4.18 1.10 -9.61
N HIS A 89 3.59 0.17 -8.88
CA HIS A 89 2.45 0.49 -8.02
C HIS A 89 2.94 1.37 -6.87
N ASP A 90 2.55 2.63 -6.88
CA ASP A 90 3.12 3.61 -5.95
C ASP A 90 2.69 3.35 -4.51
N ASP A 91 1.45 2.96 -4.28
CA ASP A 91 1.02 2.66 -2.91
C ASP A 91 1.82 1.52 -2.33
N ILE A 92 2.03 0.46 -3.10
CA ILE A 92 2.77 -0.69 -2.58
C ILE A 92 4.21 -0.31 -2.30
N LEU A 93 4.82 0.47 -3.19
CA LEU A 93 6.21 0.88 -2.98
C LEU A 93 6.35 1.69 -1.70
N ALA A 94 5.40 2.59 -1.44
CA ALA A 94 5.45 3.40 -0.23
C ALA A 94 5.21 2.55 1.01
N TYR A 95 4.18 1.72 0.99
CA TYR A 95 3.83 0.94 2.17
C TYR A 95 4.84 -0.16 2.45
N GLN A 96 5.40 -0.76 1.40
CA GLN A 96 6.47 -1.71 1.60
C GLN A 96 7.71 -1.03 2.18
N GLY A 97 7.97 0.21 1.74
CA GLY A 97 9.06 0.97 2.32
C GLY A 97 8.87 1.16 3.81
N GLU A 98 7.65 1.48 4.23
CA GLU A 98 7.37 1.62 5.66
C GLU A 98 7.51 0.29 6.37
N LEU A 99 7.11 -0.81 5.74
CA LEU A 99 7.32 -2.13 6.32
C LEU A 99 8.81 -2.41 6.52
N PHE A 100 9.63 -2.05 5.56
CA PHE A 100 11.07 -2.24 5.70
C PHE A 100 11.61 -1.45 6.89
N LEU A 101 11.13 -0.23 7.10
CA LEU A 101 11.56 0.54 8.28
C LEU A 101 11.12 -0.15 9.57
N GLU A 102 9.89 -0.65 9.59
CA GLU A 102 9.39 -1.32 10.79
C GLU A 102 10.13 -2.60 11.11
N THR A 103 10.78 -3.19 10.12
CA THR A 103 11.52 -4.44 10.31
C THR A 103 13.03 -4.22 10.24
N GLY A 104 13.48 -2.96 10.33
CA GLY A 104 14.91 -2.68 10.43
C GLY A 104 15.69 -2.78 9.14
N ARG A 105 15.04 -2.71 8.01
CA ARG A 105 15.71 -2.83 6.71
C ARG A 105 15.74 -1.48 6.01
N TYR A 106 16.45 -0.55 6.62
CA TYR A 106 16.50 0.83 6.20
C TYR A 106 16.93 1.00 4.75
N GLU A 107 17.97 0.26 4.33
CA GLU A 107 18.46 0.42 2.95
C GLU A 107 17.41 0.01 1.92
N LYS A 108 16.61 -0.98 2.24
CA LYS A 108 15.55 -1.38 1.30
C LYS A 108 14.48 -0.29 1.20
N ALA A 109 14.20 0.40 2.30
CA ALA A 109 13.27 1.51 2.23
C ALA A 109 13.81 2.62 1.34
N LEU A 110 15.11 2.88 1.40
CA LEU A 110 15.73 3.88 0.54
C LEU A 110 15.60 3.50 -0.94
N LEU A 111 15.74 2.21 -1.26
CA LEU A 111 15.58 1.79 -2.64
C LEU A 111 14.14 2.02 -3.13
N ASN A 112 13.16 1.79 -2.27
CA ASN A 112 11.78 2.06 -2.66
C ASN A 112 11.55 3.55 -2.87
N LEU A 113 12.17 4.39 -2.05
CA LEU A 113 12.05 5.83 -2.25
C LEU A 113 12.69 6.25 -3.55
N GLU A 114 13.82 5.66 -3.89
CA GLU A 114 14.48 5.94 -5.17
C GLU A 114 13.56 5.58 -6.33
N LYS A 115 12.93 4.40 -6.24
CA LYS A 115 12.01 3.98 -7.29
C LYS A 115 10.83 4.92 -7.40
N LEU A 116 10.25 5.33 -6.26
CA LEU A 116 9.15 6.30 -6.28
C LEU A 116 9.57 7.62 -6.89
N THR A 117 10.82 8.04 -6.63
CA THR A 117 11.32 9.27 -7.22
C THR A 117 11.41 9.14 -8.74
N GLU A 118 11.83 7.97 -9.23
CA GLU A 118 11.94 7.77 -10.67
C GLU A 118 10.57 7.79 -11.36
N ILE A 119 9.56 7.23 -10.73
CA ILE A 119 8.26 7.14 -11.39
C ILE A 119 7.36 8.32 -11.09
N CYS A 120 7.75 9.17 -10.16
CA CYS A 120 6.92 10.32 -9.79
C CYS A 120 6.98 11.39 -10.88
N VAL A 121 5.81 11.82 -11.32
CA VAL A 121 5.73 12.87 -12.31
C VAL A 121 5.51 14.23 -11.65
N PHE A 122 4.61 14.30 -10.65
CA PHE A 122 4.29 15.59 -10.09
C PHE A 122 3.49 15.40 -8.80
N ASN A 123 3.95 16.00 -7.70
CA ASN A 123 3.21 16.02 -6.44
C ASN A 123 2.76 14.64 -5.98
N CYS A 124 3.70 13.73 -5.83
CA CYS A 124 3.37 12.34 -5.52
C CYS A 124 3.27 12.16 -4.01
N ASP A 125 2.06 11.94 -3.54
CA ASP A 125 1.80 11.77 -2.11
C ASP A 125 2.55 10.58 -1.54
N GLU A 126 2.61 9.50 -2.28
CA GLU A 126 3.27 8.28 -1.81
C GLU A 126 4.76 8.50 -1.59
N LYS A 127 5.39 9.21 -2.51
CA LYS A 127 6.81 9.54 -2.34
C LYS A 127 7.01 10.41 -1.12
N LYS A 128 6.15 11.41 -0.94
CA LYS A 128 6.26 12.31 0.20
C LYS A 128 6.07 11.56 1.50
N GLU A 129 5.10 10.68 1.53
CA GLU A 129 4.80 9.92 2.74
C GLU A 129 5.98 9.05 3.13
N LEU A 130 6.57 8.33 2.18
CA LEU A 130 7.72 7.49 2.50
C LEU A 130 8.92 8.32 2.87
N SER A 131 9.14 9.44 2.18
CA SER A 131 10.25 10.33 2.51
C SER A 131 10.15 10.81 3.95
N GLU A 132 8.95 11.16 4.39
CA GLU A 132 8.76 11.61 5.77
C GLU A 132 8.98 10.48 6.77
N ALA A 133 8.52 9.28 6.44
CA ALA A 133 8.74 8.13 7.30
C ALA A 133 10.24 7.82 7.45
N ILE A 134 10.97 7.93 6.35
CA ILE A 134 12.42 7.70 6.38
C ILE A 134 13.11 8.76 7.22
N SER A 135 12.72 10.03 7.07
CA SER A 135 13.33 11.10 7.86
C SER A 135 13.10 10.87 9.35
N LYS A 136 11.91 10.45 9.70
CA LYS A 136 11.62 10.17 11.11
C LYS A 136 12.47 9.00 11.62
N TYR A 137 12.59 7.95 10.81
CA TYR A 137 13.41 6.80 11.19
C TYR A 137 14.86 7.21 11.38
N GLU A 138 15.37 8.04 10.47
CA GLU A 138 16.76 8.50 10.56
C GLU A 138 16.97 9.29 11.85
N SER A 139 16.03 10.15 12.17
CA SER A 139 16.14 10.95 13.39
C SER A 139 16.13 10.04 14.63
N GLU A 140 15.25 9.06 14.66
CA GLU A 140 15.12 8.19 15.81
C GLU A 140 16.29 7.22 15.97
N ASN A 141 17.04 6.98 14.91
CA ASN A 141 18.13 6.03 14.92
C ASN A 141 19.50 6.69 14.71
N ASN A 142 19.55 8.01 14.78
CA ASN A 142 20.79 8.77 14.67
C ASN A 142 21.51 8.50 13.36
N LEU A 143 20.78 8.46 12.29
CA LEU A 143 21.37 8.23 10.96
C LEU A 143 21.49 9.53 10.17
#